data_48e1c9a6b07924d361c347f6eb56b6bc
#
_entry.id   48e1c9a6b07924d361c347f6eb56b6bc
#
_cell.length_a   1.000
_cell.length_b   1.000
_cell.length_c   1.000
_cell.angle_alpha   90.00
_cell.angle_beta   90.00
_cell.angle_gamma   90.00
#
_symmetry.space_group_name_H-M   'P 1'
#
loop_
_entity.id
_entity.type
_entity.pdbx_description
1 polymer ?
#
loop_
_entity_poly.entity_id
_entity_poly.type
_entity_poly.pdbx_seq_one_letter_code
_entity_poly.pdbx_strand_id
1 'polypeptide(L)'
;MIRRFLRISRSILEEWTAMFSGRFPPYHKMGIAVALITTAAFSIILSHDVVFEAPVAVIDLDQSRWSAQLIEKLNASPYMQVERVVHSPADPRRMTAHDRVQAVIFIPKDAQASLLRGAQTVRLGTYLDDSNTAQNGELISQLNEITAELSAETAVSRP
;
A
#
# COMPACT_ATOMS: atom_id res chain seq x y z
N MET A 1 38.48 -2.95 37.08
CA MET A 1 37.42 -2.70 36.11
C MET A 1 36.02 -2.64 36.73
N ILE A 2 35.65 -3.51 37.65
CA ILE A 2 34.33 -3.63 38.30
C ILE A 2 33.88 -2.36 39.05
N ARG A 3 34.81 -1.66 39.76
CA ARG A 3 34.50 -0.41 40.49
C ARG A 3 34.11 0.79 39.60
N ARG A 4 34.53 0.79 38.33
CA ARG A 4 34.09 1.85 37.38
C ARG A 4 32.69 1.57 36.84
N PHE A 5 32.33 0.32 36.60
CA PHE A 5 31.01 -0.10 36.15
C PHE A 5 29.95 0.18 37.19
N LEU A 6 30.20 -0.11 38.46
CA LEU A 6 29.31 0.16 39.59
C LEU A 6 29.07 1.67 39.84
N ARG A 7 30.03 2.52 39.50
CA ARG A 7 29.85 3.98 39.59
C ARG A 7 28.95 4.52 38.47
N ILE A 8 29.11 4.00 37.27
CA ILE A 8 28.29 4.41 36.10
C ILE A 8 26.84 3.99 36.29
N SER A 9 26.59 2.76 36.73
CA SER A 9 25.22 2.26 36.95
C SER A 9 24.52 3.03 38.09
N ARG A 10 25.25 3.41 39.14
CA ARG A 10 24.70 4.19 40.25
C ARG A 10 24.39 5.63 39.81
N SER A 11 25.22 6.25 39.00
CA SER A 11 24.98 7.59 38.43
C SER A 11 23.73 7.60 37.52
N ILE A 12 23.55 6.57 36.70
CA ILE A 12 22.37 6.42 35.84
C ILE A 12 21.11 6.26 36.69
N LEU A 13 21.14 5.46 37.73
CA LEU A 13 19.98 5.25 38.62
C LEU A 13 19.62 6.54 39.39
N GLU A 14 20.62 7.25 39.88
CA GLU A 14 20.46 8.53 40.60
C GLU A 14 19.88 9.61 39.64
N GLU A 15 20.29 9.63 38.40
CA GLU A 15 19.79 10.53 37.37
C GLU A 15 18.34 10.19 36.99
N TRP A 16 18.03 8.90 36.86
CA TRP A 16 16.66 8.42 36.61
C TRP A 16 15.71 8.77 37.79
N THR A 17 16.12 8.50 39.01
CA THR A 17 15.31 8.84 40.19
C THR A 17 15.16 10.34 40.38
N ALA A 18 16.17 11.13 40.03
CA ALA A 18 16.10 12.58 40.05
C ALA A 18 15.15 13.12 38.95
N MET A 19 15.11 12.49 37.78
CA MET A 19 14.15 12.82 36.69
C MET A 19 12.70 12.62 37.12
N PHE A 20 12.40 11.52 37.84
CA PHE A 20 11.05 11.20 38.29
C PHE A 20 10.63 11.95 39.57
N SER A 21 11.59 12.39 40.42
CA SER A 21 11.30 13.04 41.70
C SER A 21 10.93 14.54 41.62
N GLY A 22 10.85 15.09 40.40
CA GLY A 22 10.46 16.49 40.18
C GLY A 22 11.48 17.55 40.65
N ARG A 23 12.70 17.12 41.00
CA ARG A 23 13.77 17.99 41.55
C ARG A 23 14.53 18.76 40.48
N PHE A 24 14.26 18.48 39.18
CA PHE A 24 14.86 19.19 38.06
C PHE A 24 13.99 20.38 37.60
N PRO A 25 14.62 21.45 37.08
CA PRO A 25 13.93 22.58 36.54
C PRO A 25 12.98 22.21 35.37
N PRO A 26 12.03 23.10 34.99
CA PRO A 26 10.92 22.79 34.07
C PRO A 26 11.31 22.28 32.69
N TYR A 27 12.58 22.35 32.33
CA TYR A 27 13.13 21.90 31.05
C TYR A 27 12.92 20.39 30.75
N HIS A 28 12.90 19.52 31.78
CA HIS A 28 12.62 18.10 31.59
C HIS A 28 11.20 17.84 31.16
N LYS A 29 10.25 18.51 31.80
CA LYS A 29 8.84 18.39 31.45
C LYS A 29 8.58 18.93 30.07
N MET A 30 9.27 20.02 29.68
CA MET A 30 9.21 20.53 28.29
C MET A 30 9.82 19.56 27.29
N GLY A 31 10.96 18.95 27.59
CA GLY A 31 11.61 17.96 26.70
C GLY A 31 10.72 16.73 26.45
N ILE A 32 10.11 16.19 27.51
CA ILE A 32 9.16 15.07 27.39
C ILE A 32 7.91 15.49 26.61
N ALA A 33 7.36 16.68 26.90
CA ALA A 33 6.20 17.18 26.19
C ALA A 33 6.48 17.38 24.69
N VAL A 34 7.63 17.97 24.35
CA VAL A 34 8.05 18.13 22.94
C VAL A 34 8.24 16.78 22.26
N ALA A 35 8.88 15.81 22.92
CA ALA A 35 9.06 14.46 22.37
C ALA A 35 7.72 13.77 22.11
N LEU A 36 6.77 13.84 23.03
CA LEU A 36 5.43 13.28 22.89
C LEU A 36 4.65 13.95 21.76
N ILE A 37 4.68 15.29 21.70
CA ILE A 37 4.00 16.06 20.64
C ILE A 37 4.60 15.72 19.28
N THR A 38 5.92 15.66 19.18
CA THR A 38 6.61 15.32 17.93
C THR A 38 6.28 13.89 17.50
N THR A 39 6.33 12.93 18.41
CA THR A 39 5.95 11.54 18.12
C THR A 39 4.50 11.42 17.69
N ALA A 40 3.59 12.11 18.37
CA ALA A 40 2.17 12.12 18.00
C ALA A 40 1.95 12.78 16.64
N ALA A 41 2.62 13.90 16.35
CA ALA A 41 2.54 14.57 15.05
C ALA A 41 3.07 13.68 13.93
N PHE A 42 4.23 13.04 14.11
CA PHE A 42 4.75 12.08 13.13
C PHE A 42 3.83 10.87 12.96
N SER A 43 3.27 10.35 14.04
CA SER A 43 2.32 9.23 13.98
C SER A 43 1.07 9.60 13.17
N ILE A 44 0.55 10.80 13.34
CA ILE A 44 -0.60 11.30 12.58
C ILE A 44 -0.23 11.51 11.11
N ILE A 45 0.91 12.13 10.81
CA ILE A 45 1.37 12.36 9.43
C ILE A 45 1.59 11.02 8.72
N LEU A 46 2.31 10.08 9.34
CA LEU A 46 2.60 8.77 8.76
C LEU A 46 1.37 7.87 8.66
N SER A 47 0.35 8.06 9.50
CA SER A 47 -0.89 7.29 9.39
C SER A 47 -1.75 7.69 8.17
N HIS A 48 -1.52 8.87 7.59
CA HIS A 48 -2.19 9.32 6.37
C HIS A 48 -1.47 8.89 5.09
N ASP A 49 -0.22 8.40 5.20
CA ASP A 49 0.54 7.87 4.05
C ASP A 49 0.27 6.38 3.77
N VAL A 50 -0.57 5.73 4.54
CA VAL A 50 -1.06 4.39 4.21
C VAL A 50 -2.11 4.56 3.12
N VAL A 51 -1.76 4.14 1.90
CA VAL A 51 -2.68 4.15 0.74
C VAL A 51 -3.79 3.16 1.01
N PHE A 52 -4.85 3.64 1.61
CA PHE A 52 -6.12 2.95 1.56
C PHE A 52 -6.87 3.49 0.34
N GLU A 53 -7.32 2.58 -0.53
CA GLU A 53 -8.25 2.90 -1.61
C GLU A 53 -7.67 3.82 -2.70
N ALA A 54 -6.51 3.46 -3.28
CA ALA A 54 -5.99 4.16 -4.45
C ALA A 54 -7.02 4.12 -5.59
N PRO A 55 -7.46 5.27 -6.13
CA PRO A 55 -8.42 5.29 -7.23
C PRO A 55 -7.77 4.73 -8.49
N VAL A 56 -8.34 3.66 -9.03
CA VAL A 56 -7.86 3.00 -10.25
C VAL A 56 -8.95 2.96 -11.31
N ALA A 57 -8.53 3.07 -12.58
CA ALA A 57 -9.40 2.78 -13.71
C ALA A 57 -9.01 1.44 -14.33
N VAL A 58 -10.00 0.74 -14.87
CA VAL A 58 -9.79 -0.54 -15.56
C VAL A 58 -10.23 -0.41 -17.00
N ILE A 59 -9.35 -0.76 -17.94
CA ILE A 59 -9.67 -0.94 -19.35
C ILE A 59 -9.82 -2.44 -19.58
N ASP A 60 -11.06 -2.91 -19.62
CA ASP A 60 -11.38 -4.32 -19.82
C ASP A 60 -11.75 -4.59 -21.28
N LEU A 61 -10.81 -5.16 -22.04
CA LEU A 61 -11.05 -5.59 -23.42
C LEU A 61 -11.46 -7.05 -23.53
N ASP A 62 -11.35 -7.83 -22.44
CA ASP A 62 -11.72 -9.24 -22.43
C ASP A 62 -13.22 -9.44 -22.22
N GLN A 63 -13.83 -8.63 -21.38
CA GLN A 63 -15.27 -8.66 -21.04
C GLN A 63 -15.75 -10.10 -20.69
N SER A 64 -14.89 -10.84 -20.02
CA SER A 64 -15.15 -12.23 -19.65
C SER A 64 -15.59 -12.35 -18.20
N ARG A 65 -15.98 -13.57 -17.80
CA ARG A 65 -16.26 -13.85 -16.38
C ARG A 65 -15.01 -13.67 -15.52
N TRP A 66 -13.86 -14.02 -16.03
CA TRP A 66 -12.58 -13.86 -15.34
C TRP A 66 -12.25 -12.38 -15.10
N SER A 67 -12.41 -11.53 -16.14
CA SER A 67 -12.14 -10.09 -15.99
C SER A 67 -13.12 -9.44 -15.01
N ALA A 68 -14.39 -9.85 -15.00
CA ALA A 68 -15.38 -9.36 -14.04
C ALA A 68 -15.00 -9.75 -12.59
N GLN A 69 -14.58 -10.99 -12.36
CA GLN A 69 -14.10 -11.44 -11.04
C GLN A 69 -12.83 -10.72 -10.61
N LEU A 70 -11.92 -10.45 -11.54
CA LEU A 70 -10.73 -9.66 -11.25
C LEU A 70 -11.10 -8.25 -10.78
N ILE A 71 -11.98 -7.56 -11.49
CA ILE A 71 -12.46 -6.23 -11.14
C ILE A 71 -13.13 -6.23 -9.77
N GLU A 72 -13.93 -7.23 -9.47
CA GLU A 72 -14.57 -7.40 -8.16
C GLU A 72 -13.54 -7.60 -7.03
N LYS A 73 -12.54 -8.48 -7.23
CA LYS A 73 -11.45 -8.68 -6.26
C LYS A 73 -10.60 -7.42 -6.07
N LEU A 74 -10.33 -6.67 -7.15
CA LEU A 74 -9.62 -5.38 -7.05
C LEU A 74 -10.39 -4.38 -6.22
N ASN A 75 -11.70 -4.27 -6.44
CA ASN A 75 -12.56 -3.35 -5.69
C ASN A 75 -12.81 -3.79 -4.24
N ALA A 76 -12.66 -5.08 -3.93
CA ALA A 76 -12.74 -5.61 -2.57
C ALA A 76 -11.41 -5.47 -1.80
N SER A 77 -10.31 -5.13 -2.48
CA SER A 77 -9.02 -4.90 -1.87
C SER A 77 -9.01 -3.58 -1.07
N PRO A 78 -8.40 -3.54 0.13
CA PRO A 78 -8.26 -2.30 0.88
C PRO A 78 -7.29 -1.30 0.26
N TYR A 79 -6.56 -1.70 -0.78
CA TYR A 79 -5.53 -0.90 -1.42
C TYR A 79 -5.98 -0.21 -2.71
N MET A 80 -7.11 -0.63 -3.29
CA MET A 80 -7.58 -0.15 -4.59
C MET A 80 -9.08 0.10 -4.56
N GLN A 81 -9.51 1.21 -5.17
CA GLN A 81 -10.91 1.51 -5.45
C GLN A 81 -11.09 1.66 -6.95
N VAL A 82 -11.94 0.83 -7.54
CA VAL A 82 -12.21 0.90 -8.97
C VAL A 82 -13.22 2.02 -9.25
N GLU A 83 -12.70 3.17 -9.69
CA GLU A 83 -13.52 4.36 -10.00
C GLU A 83 -14.23 4.26 -11.34
N ARG A 84 -13.59 3.59 -12.30
CA ARG A 84 -14.11 3.49 -13.66
C ARG A 84 -13.69 2.20 -14.34
N VAL A 85 -14.64 1.61 -15.07
CA VAL A 85 -14.39 0.50 -15.99
C VAL A 85 -14.76 0.94 -17.41
N VAL A 86 -13.84 0.74 -18.37
CA VAL A 86 -14.01 1.08 -19.77
C VAL A 86 -13.82 -0.18 -20.62
N HIS A 87 -14.75 -0.46 -21.50
CA HIS A 87 -14.73 -1.66 -22.35
C HIS A 87 -14.25 -1.39 -23.79
N SER A 88 -13.59 -0.27 -24.00
CA SER A 88 -13.02 0.13 -25.29
C SER A 88 -11.58 0.60 -25.11
N PRO A 89 -10.75 0.52 -26.15
CA PRO A 89 -9.41 1.08 -26.11
C PRO A 89 -9.47 2.57 -25.72
N ALA A 90 -8.80 2.92 -24.63
CA ALA A 90 -8.71 4.29 -24.14
C ALA A 90 -7.24 4.66 -23.90
N ASP A 91 -6.93 5.96 -23.95
CA ASP A 91 -5.59 6.45 -23.63
C ASP A 91 -5.41 6.54 -22.11
N PRO A 92 -4.55 5.71 -21.49
CA PRO A 92 -4.34 5.72 -20.05
C PRO A 92 -3.86 7.07 -19.51
N ARG A 93 -3.06 7.81 -20.31
CA ARG A 93 -2.54 9.13 -19.92
C ARG A 93 -3.64 10.16 -19.73
N ARG A 94 -4.69 10.08 -20.54
CA ARG A 94 -5.84 10.98 -20.39
C ARG A 94 -6.64 10.63 -19.15
N MET A 95 -6.74 9.35 -18.81
CA MET A 95 -7.47 8.89 -17.63
C MET A 95 -6.77 9.34 -16.34
N THR A 96 -5.45 9.19 -16.24
CA THR A 96 -4.69 9.68 -15.07
C THR A 96 -4.76 11.20 -14.95
N ALA A 97 -4.66 11.93 -16.05
CA ALA A 97 -4.63 13.40 -16.02
C ALA A 97 -6.00 14.04 -15.73
N HIS A 98 -7.11 13.46 -16.22
CA HIS A 98 -8.45 14.05 -16.14
C HIS A 98 -9.34 13.40 -15.07
N ASP A 99 -9.24 12.10 -14.90
CA ASP A 99 -10.12 11.33 -14.02
C ASP A 99 -9.56 11.19 -12.59
N ARG A 100 -8.43 11.79 -12.30
CA ARG A 100 -7.73 11.72 -10.99
C ARG A 100 -7.48 10.29 -10.50
N VAL A 101 -7.30 9.35 -11.41
CA VAL A 101 -6.94 7.98 -11.07
C VAL A 101 -5.43 7.85 -10.96
N GLN A 102 -4.98 7.12 -9.95
CA GLN A 102 -3.56 6.90 -9.69
C GLN A 102 -2.97 5.84 -10.61
N ALA A 103 -3.79 4.89 -11.04
CA ALA A 103 -3.36 3.85 -11.96
C ALA A 103 -4.45 3.47 -12.95
N VAL A 104 -4.02 3.01 -14.13
CA VAL A 104 -4.90 2.39 -15.13
C VAL A 104 -4.44 0.95 -15.32
N ILE A 105 -5.35 0.00 -15.10
CA ILE A 105 -5.13 -1.42 -15.28
C ILE A 105 -5.74 -1.83 -16.62
N PHE A 106 -4.94 -2.46 -17.46
CA PHE A 106 -5.35 -2.92 -18.78
C PHE A 106 -5.48 -4.44 -18.80
N ILE A 107 -6.68 -4.93 -19.06
CA ILE A 107 -6.98 -6.36 -19.25
C ILE A 107 -7.01 -6.63 -20.76
N PRO A 108 -6.06 -7.42 -21.28
CA PRO A 108 -6.01 -7.68 -22.71
C PRO A 108 -7.17 -8.57 -23.17
N LYS A 109 -7.49 -8.46 -24.43
CA LYS A 109 -8.46 -9.35 -25.09
C LYS A 109 -7.99 -10.81 -25.00
N ASP A 110 -8.92 -11.74 -24.90
CA ASP A 110 -8.67 -13.18 -24.79
C ASP A 110 -7.90 -13.61 -23.53
N ALA A 111 -7.94 -12.80 -22.45
CA ALA A 111 -7.29 -13.09 -21.18
C ALA A 111 -7.79 -14.41 -20.59
N GLN A 112 -9.09 -14.59 -20.42
CA GLN A 112 -9.70 -15.84 -19.96
C GLN A 112 -9.41 -17.00 -20.91
N ALA A 113 -9.52 -16.79 -22.21
CA ALA A 113 -9.26 -17.82 -23.19
C ALA A 113 -7.81 -18.32 -23.15
N SER A 114 -6.85 -17.46 -22.85
CA SER A 114 -5.45 -17.84 -22.69
C SER A 114 -5.22 -18.74 -21.46
N LEU A 115 -5.88 -18.43 -20.34
CA LEU A 115 -5.87 -19.28 -19.13
C LEU A 115 -6.48 -20.66 -19.42
N LEU A 116 -7.61 -20.71 -20.10
CA LEU A 116 -8.26 -21.97 -20.46
C LEU A 116 -7.39 -22.83 -21.42
N ARG A 117 -6.59 -22.19 -22.27
CA ARG A 117 -5.64 -22.87 -23.17
C ARG A 117 -4.34 -23.34 -22.50
N GLY A 118 -4.15 -23.06 -21.23
CA GLY A 118 -3.00 -23.55 -20.48
C GLY A 118 -2.00 -22.49 -20.02
N ALA A 119 -2.26 -21.21 -20.24
CA ALA A 119 -1.45 -20.18 -19.61
C ALA A 119 -1.53 -20.29 -18.07
N GLN A 120 -0.40 -20.09 -17.41
CA GLN A 120 -0.35 -20.13 -15.95
C GLN A 120 -0.88 -18.84 -15.33
N THR A 121 -0.70 -17.70 -16.01
CA THR A 121 -1.14 -16.38 -15.56
C THR A 121 -1.42 -15.48 -16.76
N VAL A 122 -2.23 -14.46 -16.54
CA VAL A 122 -2.48 -13.39 -17.50
C VAL A 122 -1.51 -12.23 -17.24
N ARG A 123 -0.95 -11.67 -18.31
CA ARG A 123 -0.17 -10.43 -18.21
C ARG A 123 -1.09 -9.25 -18.35
N LEU A 124 -1.25 -8.50 -17.26
CA LEU A 124 -1.96 -7.24 -17.25
C LEU A 124 -1.00 -6.10 -17.63
N GLY A 125 -1.50 -5.11 -18.34
CA GLY A 125 -0.81 -3.84 -18.51
C GLY A 125 -1.13 -2.91 -17.35
N THR A 126 -0.15 -2.19 -16.83
CA THR A 126 -0.36 -1.15 -15.82
C THR A 126 0.27 0.15 -16.26
N TYR A 127 -0.50 1.23 -16.15
CA TYR A 127 0.00 2.59 -16.31
C TYR A 127 -0.20 3.32 -14.99
N LEU A 128 0.89 3.84 -14.43
CA LEU A 128 0.91 4.46 -13.10
C LEU A 128 1.22 5.94 -13.24
N ASP A 129 0.66 6.75 -12.36
CA ASP A 129 1.09 8.13 -12.20
C ASP A 129 2.42 8.14 -11.41
N ASP A 130 3.44 8.82 -11.97
CA ASP A 130 4.79 8.87 -11.39
C ASP A 130 4.87 9.76 -10.12
N SER A 131 3.77 10.39 -9.73
CA SER A 131 3.75 11.33 -8.61
C SER A 131 4.03 10.68 -7.24
N ASN A 132 3.79 9.36 -7.08
CA ASN A 132 4.00 8.65 -5.83
C ASN A 132 4.58 7.24 -6.02
N THR A 133 5.90 7.17 -6.14
CA THR A 133 6.62 5.93 -6.44
C THR A 133 6.48 4.85 -5.36
N ALA A 134 6.37 5.25 -4.08
CA ALA A 134 6.23 4.29 -2.98
C ALA A 134 4.88 3.58 -3.02
N GLN A 135 3.82 4.31 -3.31
CA GLN A 135 2.47 3.77 -3.47
C GLN A 135 2.36 2.86 -4.69
N ASN A 136 3.02 3.22 -5.78
CA ASN A 136 3.01 2.44 -7.00
C ASN A 136 3.57 1.03 -6.80
N GLY A 137 4.61 0.87 -5.95
CA GLY A 137 5.19 -0.44 -5.64
C GLY A 137 4.19 -1.36 -4.92
N GLU A 138 3.48 -0.85 -3.93
CA GLU A 138 2.47 -1.61 -3.19
C GLU A 138 1.29 -2.01 -4.09
N LEU A 139 0.80 -1.06 -4.90
CA LEU A 139 -0.30 -1.30 -5.83
C LEU A 139 0.04 -2.40 -6.84
N ILE A 140 1.25 -2.38 -7.42
CA ILE A 140 1.72 -3.44 -8.34
C ILE A 140 1.81 -4.79 -7.62
N SER A 141 2.33 -4.82 -6.40
CA SER A 141 2.45 -6.04 -5.60
C SER A 141 1.09 -6.69 -5.37
N GLN A 142 0.12 -5.91 -4.91
CA GLN A 142 -1.25 -6.36 -4.67
C GLN A 142 -1.96 -6.80 -5.96
N LEU A 143 -1.79 -6.05 -7.05
CA LEU A 143 -2.34 -6.43 -8.35
C LEU A 143 -1.80 -7.78 -8.83
N ASN A 144 -0.49 -8.01 -8.69
CA ASN A 144 0.14 -9.28 -9.07
C ASN A 144 -0.36 -10.43 -8.20
N GLU A 145 -0.52 -10.24 -6.89
CA GLU A 145 -1.03 -11.24 -5.96
C GLU A 145 -2.46 -11.65 -6.32
N ILE A 146 -3.37 -10.67 -6.47
CA ILE A 146 -4.77 -10.92 -6.83
C ILE A 146 -4.88 -11.62 -8.20
N THR A 147 -4.06 -11.18 -9.17
CA THR A 147 -4.07 -11.78 -10.52
C THR A 147 -3.56 -13.21 -10.50
N ALA A 148 -2.50 -13.50 -9.73
CA ALA A 148 -1.94 -14.83 -9.59
C ALA A 148 -2.93 -15.78 -8.91
N GLU A 149 -3.56 -15.34 -7.81
CA GLU A 149 -4.58 -16.11 -7.09
C GLU A 149 -5.75 -16.49 -8.01
N LEU A 150 -6.35 -15.51 -8.68
CA LEU A 150 -7.49 -15.75 -9.59
C LEU A 150 -7.11 -16.59 -10.79
N SER A 151 -5.89 -16.45 -11.31
CA SER A 151 -5.40 -17.30 -12.40
C SER A 151 -5.22 -18.75 -11.96
N ALA A 152 -4.73 -18.98 -10.74
CA ALA A 152 -4.61 -20.31 -10.16
C ALA A 152 -5.98 -20.97 -9.92
N GLU A 153 -6.96 -20.22 -9.36
CA GLU A 153 -8.34 -20.70 -9.18
C GLU A 153 -8.96 -21.13 -10.52
N THR A 154 -8.75 -20.32 -11.57
CA THR A 154 -9.26 -20.61 -12.91
C THR A 154 -8.56 -21.83 -13.52
N ALA A 155 -7.27 -22.02 -13.26
CA ALA A 155 -6.52 -23.20 -13.75
C ALA A 155 -6.99 -24.50 -13.10
N VAL A 156 -7.34 -24.47 -11.81
CA VAL A 156 -7.86 -25.65 -11.07
C VAL A 156 -9.27 -26.01 -11.52
N SER A 157 -10.08 -25.04 -11.91
CA SER A 157 -11.47 -25.25 -12.35
C SER A 157 -11.60 -25.70 -13.82
N ARG A 158 -10.48 -26.03 -14.48
CA ARG A 158 -10.51 -26.61 -15.83
C ARG A 158 -11.14 -28.00 -15.79
N PRO A 159 -12.10 -28.29 -16.70
CA PRO A 159 -12.65 -29.63 -16.88
C PRO A 159 -11.64 -30.63 -17.43
#